data_77b9c7238dbb509fad1924e0cd8db900
#
_entry.id   77b9c7238dbb509fad1924e0cd8db900
#
_cell.length_a   1.000
_cell.length_b   1.000
_cell.length_c   1.000
_cell.angle_alpha   90.00
_cell.angle_beta   90.00
_cell.angle_gamma   90.00
#
_symmetry.space_group_name_H-M   'P 1'
#
loop_
_entity.id
_entity.type
_entity.pdbx_description
1 polymer ?
#
loop_
_entity_poly.entity_id
_entity_poly.type
_entity_poly.pdbx_seq_one_letter_code
_entity_poly.pdbx_strand_id
1 'polypeptide(L)'
;MSETTEVPYGDQARATILIRADRADVFRLFTEDIDHWWRRGMAYRIGKGRSVMHLEPRVGGALFERFDLRREGKDTGSEKVIQTGTVTVWEPPSRLCLEWRAVNFKPDEKTFVEVSFEERPSGTLVCVTHSGWSKIRADHPARHGDEVPKFLRDMGMWWGGLLMSLRARTDA
;
A
#
# COMPACT_ATOMS: atom_id res chain seq x y z
N MET A 1 2.49 28.59 7.67
CA MET A 1 2.32 28.35 6.21
C MET A 1 2.64 26.90 5.95
N SER A 2 1.64 26.13 5.60
CA SER A 2 1.86 24.77 5.13
C SER A 2 2.44 24.85 3.73
N GLU A 3 3.71 24.52 3.55
CA GLU A 3 4.24 24.27 2.22
C GLU A 3 3.52 23.05 1.67
N THR A 4 2.54 23.32 0.82
CA THR A 4 1.99 22.31 -0.06
C THR A 4 3.11 21.96 -1.03
N THR A 5 3.84 20.88 -0.76
CA THR A 5 4.80 20.36 -1.72
C THR A 5 3.97 19.83 -2.88
N GLU A 6 3.77 20.68 -3.90
CA GLU A 6 3.16 20.22 -5.15
C GLU A 6 4.05 19.12 -5.71
N VAL A 7 3.52 17.89 -5.69
CA VAL A 7 4.15 16.77 -6.40
C VAL A 7 4.15 17.11 -7.88
N PRO A 8 5.31 17.15 -8.54
CA PRO A 8 5.35 17.48 -9.96
C PRO A 8 4.40 16.58 -10.74
N TYR A 9 3.58 17.19 -11.59
CA TYR A 9 2.69 16.46 -12.47
C TYR A 9 3.50 15.44 -13.27
N GLY A 10 3.25 14.13 -13.04
CA GLY A 10 3.99 13.03 -13.67
C GLY A 10 4.85 12.19 -12.73
N ASP A 11 4.98 12.54 -11.43
CA ASP A 11 5.69 11.71 -10.44
C ASP A 11 4.72 10.92 -9.55
N GLN A 12 3.67 10.37 -10.13
CA GLN A 12 2.71 9.58 -9.37
C GLN A 12 2.11 8.45 -10.19
N ALA A 13 1.96 7.30 -9.55
CA ALA A 13 1.12 6.22 -10.01
C ALA A 13 -0.26 6.37 -9.39
N ARG A 14 -1.31 6.16 -10.15
CA ARG A 14 -2.68 6.29 -9.68
C ARG A 14 -3.52 5.12 -10.13
N ALA A 15 -4.35 4.60 -9.23
CA ALA A 15 -5.34 3.60 -9.52
C ALA A 15 -6.66 3.93 -8.82
N THR A 16 -7.76 3.66 -9.49
CA THR A 16 -9.10 3.90 -8.94
C THR A 16 -9.98 2.69 -9.14
N ILE A 17 -10.91 2.46 -8.22
CA ILE A 17 -11.93 1.44 -8.35
C ILE A 17 -13.22 1.89 -7.67
N LEU A 18 -14.36 1.58 -8.30
CA LEU A 18 -15.67 1.75 -7.68
C LEU A 18 -16.07 0.45 -7.00
N ILE A 19 -16.38 0.54 -5.71
CA ILE A 19 -16.83 -0.58 -4.89
C ILE A 19 -18.27 -0.33 -4.45
N ARG A 20 -19.14 -1.28 -4.72
CA ARG A 20 -20.58 -1.19 -4.38
C ARG A 20 -20.82 -1.53 -2.91
N ALA A 21 -20.25 -0.73 -2.04
CA ALA A 21 -20.40 -0.86 -0.60
C ALA A 21 -20.28 0.51 0.04
N ASP A 22 -20.76 0.62 1.27
CA ASP A 22 -20.72 1.85 2.04
C ASP A 22 -19.27 2.24 2.38
N ARG A 23 -19.01 3.55 2.39
CA ARG A 23 -17.67 4.11 2.60
C ARG A 23 -17.02 3.63 3.89
N ALA A 24 -17.77 3.60 4.98
CA ALA A 24 -17.26 3.14 6.27
C ALA A 24 -16.84 1.66 6.22
N ASP A 25 -17.61 0.83 5.53
CA ASP A 25 -17.32 -0.60 5.39
C ASP A 25 -16.10 -0.83 4.49
N VAL A 26 -15.98 -0.07 3.40
CA VAL A 26 -14.83 -0.15 2.49
C VAL A 26 -13.55 0.32 3.20
N PHE A 27 -13.63 1.39 3.96
CA PHE A 27 -12.49 1.88 4.76
C PHE A 27 -12.04 0.83 5.79
N ARG A 28 -12.97 0.22 6.49
CA ARG A 28 -12.69 -0.84 7.47
C ARG A 28 -12.07 -2.06 6.81
N LEU A 29 -12.62 -2.51 5.69
CA LEU A 29 -12.07 -3.63 4.93
C LEU A 29 -10.64 -3.33 4.47
N PHE A 30 -10.40 -2.14 3.93
CA PHE A 30 -9.08 -1.74 3.47
C PHE A 30 -8.05 -1.76 4.62
N THR A 31 -8.43 -1.29 5.79
CA THR A 31 -7.52 -1.09 6.93
C THR A 31 -7.48 -2.27 7.89
N GLU A 32 -8.57 -2.56 8.57
CA GLU A 32 -8.61 -3.62 9.60
C GLU A 32 -8.45 -5.02 9.01
N ASP A 33 -9.05 -5.25 7.85
CA ASP A 33 -9.03 -6.55 7.18
C ASP A 33 -7.97 -6.63 6.06
N ILE A 34 -6.91 -5.85 6.16
CA ILE A 34 -5.91 -5.72 5.10
C ILE A 34 -5.32 -7.08 4.69
N ASP A 35 -5.11 -7.99 5.62
CA ASP A 35 -4.56 -9.31 5.33
C ASP A 35 -5.50 -10.17 4.45
N HIS A 36 -6.80 -9.92 4.53
CA HIS A 36 -7.80 -10.73 3.83
C HIS A 36 -7.92 -10.38 2.34
N TRP A 37 -7.62 -9.15 1.95
CA TRP A 37 -7.75 -8.73 0.55
C TRP A 37 -6.42 -8.47 -0.15
N TRP A 38 -5.35 -8.14 0.59
CA TRP A 38 -4.03 -7.91 0.00
C TRP A 38 -3.48 -9.22 -0.57
N ARG A 39 -3.12 -9.21 -1.85
CA ARG A 39 -2.68 -10.43 -2.55
C ARG A 39 -1.47 -11.05 -1.90
N ARG A 40 -1.44 -12.40 -1.88
CA ARG A 40 -0.40 -13.18 -1.20
C ARG A 40 0.82 -13.49 -2.07
N GLY A 41 0.76 -13.28 -3.38
CA GLY A 41 1.87 -13.61 -4.28
C GLY A 41 3.15 -12.83 -4.02
N MET A 42 4.27 -13.33 -4.51
CA MET A 42 5.60 -12.72 -4.36
C MET A 42 5.69 -11.29 -4.90
N ALA A 43 4.85 -10.94 -5.86
CA ALA A 43 4.78 -9.58 -6.40
C ALA A 43 4.14 -8.58 -5.40
N TYR A 44 3.43 -9.07 -4.38
CA TYR A 44 2.64 -8.24 -3.48
C TYR A 44 3.06 -8.32 -2.02
N ARG A 45 3.70 -9.41 -1.59
CA ARG A 45 4.14 -9.61 -0.22
C ARG A 45 5.60 -10.02 -0.14
N ILE A 46 6.29 -9.48 0.84
CA ILE A 46 7.68 -9.83 1.14
C ILE A 46 7.78 -11.27 1.63
N GLY A 47 6.80 -11.74 2.40
CA GLY A 47 6.76 -13.07 3.00
C GLY A 47 6.29 -14.21 2.10
N LYS A 48 6.25 -14.01 0.81
CA LYS A 48 5.94 -15.08 -0.18
C LYS A 48 4.64 -15.84 0.13
N GLY A 49 3.62 -15.15 0.63
CA GLY A 49 2.32 -15.74 0.96
C GLY A 49 2.22 -16.38 2.34
N ARG A 50 3.29 -16.40 3.13
CA ARG A 50 3.31 -16.96 4.50
C ARG A 50 3.20 -15.92 5.60
N SER A 51 3.19 -14.66 5.24
CA SER A 51 3.08 -13.55 6.18
C SER A 51 1.63 -13.21 6.48
N VAL A 52 1.42 -12.58 7.62
CA VAL A 52 0.18 -11.87 7.96
C VAL A 52 0.47 -10.38 7.90
N MET A 53 -0.38 -9.64 7.18
CA MET A 53 -0.25 -8.20 7.03
C MET A 53 -1.11 -7.47 8.06
N HIS A 54 -0.54 -6.44 8.66
CA HIS A 54 -1.18 -5.61 9.66
C HIS A 54 -1.03 -4.14 9.34
N LEU A 55 -2.09 -3.37 9.60
CA LEU A 55 -2.07 -1.91 9.57
C LEU A 55 -2.57 -1.40 10.92
N GLU A 56 -1.70 -0.72 11.64
CA GLU A 56 -2.08 -0.11 12.92
C GLU A 56 -2.95 1.15 12.67
N PRO A 57 -4.14 1.23 13.27
CA PRO A 57 -5.16 2.23 12.91
C PRO A 57 -4.95 3.56 13.64
N ARG A 58 -3.85 4.23 13.40
CA ARG A 58 -3.50 5.52 14.03
C ARG A 58 -2.37 6.22 13.29
N VAL A 59 -2.26 7.52 13.45
CA VAL A 59 -1.07 8.28 13.01
C VAL A 59 0.16 7.75 13.77
N GLY A 60 1.25 7.53 13.06
CA GLY A 60 2.46 6.88 13.57
C GLY A 60 2.38 5.36 13.59
N GLY A 61 1.22 4.77 13.30
CA GLY A 61 1.05 3.33 13.19
C GLY A 61 1.81 2.74 12.01
N ALA A 62 2.16 1.45 12.10
CA ALA A 62 2.94 0.75 11.10
C ALA A 62 2.05 -0.09 10.16
N LEU A 63 2.42 -0.10 8.88
CA LEU A 63 2.03 -1.14 7.94
C LEU A 63 3.16 -2.15 7.88
N PHE A 64 2.90 -3.40 8.27
CA PHE A 64 3.95 -4.41 8.38
C PHE A 64 3.45 -5.81 8.05
N GLU A 65 4.38 -6.68 7.69
CA GLU A 65 4.17 -8.12 7.55
C GLU A 65 4.86 -8.87 8.68
N ARG A 66 4.17 -9.85 9.24
CA ARG A 66 4.69 -10.74 10.28
C ARG A 66 4.85 -12.14 9.70
N PHE A 67 6.03 -12.72 9.85
CA PHE A 67 6.33 -14.08 9.41
C PHE A 67 6.52 -15.00 10.62
N ASP A 68 5.97 -16.20 10.52
CA ASP A 68 6.34 -17.30 11.43
C ASP A 68 7.38 -18.19 10.74
N LEU A 69 8.58 -18.18 11.25
CA LEU A 69 9.69 -18.98 10.73
C LEU A 69 9.62 -20.48 11.10
N ARG A 70 8.66 -20.87 11.94
CA ARG A 70 8.53 -22.25 12.44
C ARG A 70 8.16 -23.27 11.38
N ARG A 71 7.65 -22.85 10.23
CA ARG A 71 7.15 -23.75 9.17
C ARG A 71 8.23 -24.38 8.29
N GLU A 72 9.48 -23.99 8.40
CA GLU A 72 10.57 -24.53 7.57
C GLU A 72 11.37 -25.65 8.26
N GLY A 73 10.82 -26.28 9.30
CA GLY A 73 11.52 -27.35 10.04
C GLY A 73 12.66 -26.85 10.92
N LYS A 74 12.83 -25.54 11.02
CA LYS A 74 13.75 -24.88 11.93
C LYS A 74 12.94 -24.18 13.01
N ASP A 75 12.82 -24.82 14.15
CA ASP A 75 12.25 -24.19 15.34
C ASP A 75 13.23 -23.13 15.86
N THR A 76 13.22 -21.97 15.25
CA THR A 76 14.02 -20.84 15.71
C THR A 76 13.30 -20.01 16.77
N GLY A 77 12.00 -20.26 17.02
CA GLY A 77 11.20 -19.53 18.01
C GLY A 77 11.04 -18.03 17.69
N SER A 78 11.51 -17.57 16.54
CA SER A 78 11.55 -16.15 16.20
C SER A 78 10.51 -15.79 15.15
N GLU A 79 9.70 -14.77 15.48
CA GLU A 79 8.89 -14.04 14.51
C GLU A 79 9.76 -12.98 13.84
N LYS A 80 9.63 -12.84 12.52
CA LYS A 80 10.21 -11.73 11.78
C LYS A 80 9.12 -10.73 11.41
N VAL A 81 9.36 -9.46 11.67
CA VAL A 81 8.47 -8.36 11.30
C VAL A 81 9.20 -7.46 10.30
N ILE A 82 8.56 -7.18 9.17
CA ILE A 82 9.07 -6.22 8.18
C ILE A 82 8.05 -5.11 8.01
N GLN A 83 8.45 -3.90 8.37
CA GLN A 83 7.64 -2.71 8.20
C GLN A 83 7.84 -2.12 6.80
N THR A 84 6.74 -1.87 6.09
CA THR A 84 6.73 -1.25 4.76
C THR A 84 6.32 0.21 4.82
N GLY A 85 5.43 0.56 5.73
CA GLY A 85 4.89 1.91 5.80
C GLY A 85 4.64 2.41 7.20
N THR A 86 4.47 3.73 7.29
CA THR A 86 4.07 4.43 8.51
C THR A 86 2.90 5.35 8.20
N VAL A 87 1.84 5.28 8.98
CA VAL A 87 0.65 6.12 8.81
C VAL A 87 0.99 7.56 9.16
N THR A 88 0.77 8.47 8.22
CA THR A 88 0.98 9.92 8.41
C THR A 88 -0.33 10.69 8.52
N VAL A 89 -1.40 10.19 7.90
CA VAL A 89 -2.77 10.73 8.01
C VAL A 89 -3.74 9.59 8.25
N TRP A 90 -4.61 9.78 9.22
CA TRP A 90 -5.67 8.81 9.57
C TRP A 90 -6.99 9.56 9.75
N GLU A 91 -7.81 9.54 8.73
CA GLU A 91 -9.10 10.27 8.68
C GLU A 91 -10.24 9.33 8.24
N PRO A 92 -10.67 8.40 9.12
CA PRO A 92 -11.77 7.51 8.76
C PRO A 92 -13.09 8.30 8.62
N PRO A 93 -13.94 7.93 7.67
CA PRO A 93 -13.80 6.89 6.66
C PRO A 93 -13.32 7.42 5.29
N SER A 94 -12.68 8.59 5.25
CA SER A 94 -12.46 9.32 4.00
C SER A 94 -11.04 9.22 3.44
N ARG A 95 -10.02 9.13 4.30
CA ARG A 95 -8.64 9.27 3.82
C ARG A 95 -7.62 8.64 4.76
N LEU A 96 -6.57 8.10 4.15
CA LEU A 96 -5.40 7.57 4.86
C LEU A 96 -4.15 7.86 4.02
N CYS A 97 -3.07 8.26 4.66
CA CYS A 97 -1.77 8.44 4.00
C CYS A 97 -0.68 7.65 4.71
N LEU A 98 0.25 7.14 3.93
CA LEU A 98 1.40 6.39 4.39
C LEU A 98 2.69 6.99 3.83
N GLU A 99 3.73 7.08 4.64
CA GLU A 99 5.09 7.01 4.14
C GLU A 99 5.35 5.55 3.78
N TRP A 100 5.85 5.32 2.57
CA TRP A 100 6.11 3.98 2.06
C TRP A 100 7.60 3.79 1.80
N ARG A 101 8.15 2.72 2.37
CA ARG A 101 9.55 2.38 2.19
C ARG A 101 9.67 0.91 1.80
N ALA A 102 10.16 0.67 0.57
CA ALA A 102 10.48 -0.69 0.16
C ALA A 102 11.69 -1.23 0.93
N VAL A 103 11.81 -2.55 0.95
CA VAL A 103 13.03 -3.21 1.42
C VAL A 103 14.23 -2.65 0.64
N ASN A 104 15.32 -2.36 1.30
CA ASN A 104 16.54 -1.76 0.74
C ASN A 104 16.46 -0.25 0.43
N PHE A 105 15.42 0.45 0.82
CA PHE A 105 15.47 1.90 0.83
C PHE A 105 16.49 2.39 1.87
N LYS A 106 17.29 3.38 1.51
CA LYS A 106 18.15 4.09 2.46
C LYS A 106 17.28 4.88 3.45
N PRO A 107 17.81 5.30 4.61
CA PRO A 107 17.03 6.03 5.61
C PRO A 107 16.32 7.28 5.11
N ASP A 108 16.91 7.95 4.11
CA ASP A 108 16.36 9.15 3.46
C ASP A 108 15.47 8.86 2.25
N GLU A 109 15.45 7.62 1.77
CA GLU A 109 14.61 7.21 0.65
C GLU A 109 13.22 6.82 1.14
N LYS A 110 12.19 7.49 0.64
CA LYS A 110 10.78 7.21 0.95
C LYS A 110 9.88 7.68 -0.18
N THR A 111 8.76 7.02 -0.30
CA THR A 111 7.68 7.40 -1.20
C THR A 111 6.41 7.63 -0.39
N PHE A 112 5.33 8.08 -1.02
CA PHE A 112 4.11 8.46 -0.32
C PHE A 112 2.91 7.80 -0.99
N VAL A 113 2.04 7.23 -0.16
CA VAL A 113 0.77 6.65 -0.61
C VAL A 113 -0.37 7.41 0.02
N GLU A 114 -1.28 7.90 -0.79
CA GLU A 114 -2.55 8.45 -0.35
C GLU A 114 -3.68 7.55 -0.83
N VAL A 115 -4.60 7.20 0.06
CA VAL A 115 -5.82 6.48 -0.26
C VAL A 115 -7.00 7.33 0.14
N SER A 116 -7.87 7.63 -0.83
CA SER A 116 -9.12 8.34 -0.59
C SER A 116 -10.33 7.44 -0.85
N PHE A 117 -11.37 7.65 -0.06
CA PHE A 117 -12.62 6.90 -0.10
C PHE A 117 -13.75 7.91 -0.27
N GLU A 118 -14.26 8.03 -1.48
CA GLU A 118 -15.22 9.06 -1.85
C GLU A 118 -16.60 8.45 -2.06
N GLU A 119 -17.62 9.00 -1.40
CA GLU A 119 -18.99 8.57 -1.62
C GLU A 119 -19.45 8.84 -3.05
N ARG A 120 -20.10 7.86 -3.65
CA ARG A 120 -20.77 7.93 -4.93
C ARG A 120 -22.18 7.38 -4.79
N PRO A 121 -23.11 7.76 -5.70
CA PRO A 121 -24.48 7.22 -5.68
C PRO A 121 -24.53 5.69 -5.71
N SER A 122 -23.57 5.04 -6.35
CA SER A 122 -23.50 3.59 -6.51
C SER A 122 -22.53 2.88 -5.58
N GLY A 123 -21.92 3.58 -4.62
CA GLY A 123 -20.97 2.99 -3.68
C GLY A 123 -19.85 3.91 -3.27
N THR A 124 -18.63 3.41 -3.26
CA THR A 124 -17.43 4.15 -2.85
C THR A 124 -16.37 4.12 -3.94
N LEU A 125 -15.90 5.29 -4.35
CA LEU A 125 -14.73 5.40 -5.22
C LEU A 125 -13.46 5.38 -4.35
N VAL A 126 -12.66 4.33 -4.51
CA VAL A 126 -11.35 4.22 -3.86
C VAL A 126 -10.29 4.69 -4.85
N CYS A 127 -9.47 5.63 -4.43
CA CYS A 127 -8.37 6.15 -5.24
C CYS A 127 -7.06 6.00 -4.46
N VAL A 128 -6.08 5.34 -5.07
CA VAL A 128 -4.72 5.26 -4.55
C VAL A 128 -3.80 6.11 -5.43
N THR A 129 -3.02 6.96 -4.79
CA THR A 129 -1.96 7.75 -5.44
C THR A 129 -0.64 7.44 -4.74
N HIS A 130 0.33 6.95 -5.49
CA HIS A 130 1.67 6.63 -5.00
C HIS A 130 2.68 7.53 -5.68
N SER A 131 3.31 8.40 -4.92
CA SER A 131 4.18 9.47 -5.43
C SER A 131 5.57 9.44 -4.80
N GLY A 132 6.50 10.24 -5.35
CA GLY A 132 7.85 10.38 -4.83
C GLY A 132 8.88 9.45 -5.46
N TRP A 133 8.51 8.67 -6.44
CA TRP A 133 9.43 7.70 -7.08
C TRP A 133 10.55 8.35 -7.88
N SER A 134 10.35 9.56 -8.39
CA SER A 134 11.40 10.31 -9.12
C SER A 134 12.60 10.64 -8.24
N LYS A 135 12.42 10.70 -6.93
CA LYS A 135 13.49 10.98 -5.95
C LYS A 135 14.23 9.72 -5.51
N ILE A 136 13.79 8.55 -5.91
CA ILE A 136 14.48 7.30 -5.63
C ILE A 136 15.56 7.10 -6.68
N ARG A 137 16.77 6.71 -6.24
CA ARG A 137 17.89 6.48 -7.17
C ARG A 137 17.53 5.50 -8.28
N ALA A 138 18.03 5.77 -9.50
CA ALA A 138 17.69 5.00 -10.71
C ALA A 138 18.10 3.54 -10.63
N ASP A 139 19.16 3.22 -9.90
CA ASP A 139 19.70 1.86 -9.72
C ASP A 139 19.03 1.08 -8.57
N HIS A 140 18.01 1.65 -7.92
CA HIS A 140 17.30 0.94 -6.85
C HIS A 140 16.58 -0.29 -7.43
N PRO A 141 16.70 -1.48 -6.78
CA PRO A 141 16.09 -2.72 -7.29
C PRO A 141 14.58 -2.63 -7.51
N ALA A 142 13.86 -1.84 -6.71
CA ALA A 142 12.43 -1.65 -6.86
C ALA A 142 12.04 -1.00 -8.20
N ARG A 143 12.96 -0.28 -8.83
CA ARG A 143 12.74 0.36 -10.14
C ARG A 143 13.02 -0.55 -11.32
N HIS A 144 13.61 -1.71 -11.10
CA HIS A 144 13.93 -2.69 -12.15
C HIS A 144 14.72 -2.11 -13.36
N GLY A 145 15.49 -1.03 -13.15
CA GLY A 145 16.20 -0.34 -14.22
C GLY A 145 15.31 0.46 -15.17
N ASP A 146 14.01 0.57 -14.88
CA ASP A 146 13.05 1.25 -15.73
C ASP A 146 13.14 2.77 -15.65
N GLU A 147 12.85 3.43 -16.76
CA GLU A 147 12.58 4.87 -16.79
C GLU A 147 11.33 5.20 -15.98
N VAL A 148 11.29 6.40 -15.37
CA VAL A 148 10.20 6.78 -14.45
C VAL A 148 8.81 6.63 -15.07
N PRO A 149 8.53 7.09 -16.31
CA PRO A 149 7.18 6.93 -16.87
C PRO A 149 6.73 5.48 -17.01
N LYS A 150 7.62 4.58 -17.44
CA LYS A 150 7.32 3.14 -17.56
C LYS A 150 7.07 2.54 -16.18
N PHE A 151 7.93 2.85 -15.22
CA PHE A 151 7.81 2.36 -13.86
C PHE A 151 6.49 2.79 -13.22
N LEU A 152 6.08 4.05 -13.40
CA LEU A 152 4.80 4.56 -12.86
C LEU A 152 3.58 3.89 -13.49
N ARG A 153 3.64 3.56 -14.78
CA ARG A 153 2.55 2.77 -15.42
C ARG A 153 2.45 1.38 -14.80
N ASP A 154 3.57 0.71 -14.62
CA ASP A 154 3.61 -0.63 -14.04
C ASP A 154 3.13 -0.61 -12.57
N MET A 155 3.51 0.41 -11.82
CA MET A 155 3.05 0.62 -10.44
C MET A 155 1.54 0.89 -10.37
N GLY A 156 1.00 1.67 -11.32
CA GLY A 156 -0.45 1.87 -11.44
C GLY A 156 -1.20 0.58 -11.71
N MET A 157 -0.66 -0.29 -12.56
CA MET A 157 -1.22 -1.62 -12.82
C MET A 157 -1.12 -2.53 -11.60
N TRP A 158 -0.05 -2.46 -10.85
CA TRP A 158 0.15 -3.20 -9.61
C TRP A 158 -0.91 -2.82 -8.56
N TRP A 159 -1.13 -1.52 -8.34
CA TRP A 159 -2.19 -1.04 -7.46
C TRP A 159 -3.58 -1.40 -7.98
N GLY A 160 -3.80 -1.32 -9.30
CA GLY A 160 -5.05 -1.73 -9.92
C GLY A 160 -5.40 -3.18 -9.64
N GLY A 161 -4.42 -4.07 -9.73
CA GLY A 161 -4.57 -5.48 -9.37
C GLY A 161 -4.94 -5.70 -7.90
N LEU A 162 -4.32 -4.94 -6.99
CA LEU A 162 -4.67 -4.97 -5.58
C LEU A 162 -6.10 -4.48 -5.32
N LEU A 163 -6.50 -3.36 -5.92
CA LEU A 163 -7.85 -2.81 -5.76
C LEU A 163 -8.93 -3.75 -6.32
N MET A 164 -8.62 -4.52 -7.36
CA MET A 164 -9.53 -5.58 -7.83
C MET A 164 -9.73 -6.68 -6.78
N SER A 165 -8.70 -7.04 -6.04
CA SER A 165 -8.80 -7.98 -4.92
C SER A 165 -9.65 -7.42 -3.78
N LEU A 166 -9.52 -6.13 -3.49
CA LEU A 166 -10.36 -5.44 -2.51
C LEU A 166 -11.85 -5.53 -2.92
N ARG A 167 -12.16 -5.19 -4.18
CA ARG A 167 -13.53 -5.27 -4.71
C ARG A 167 -14.08 -6.69 -4.67
N ALA A 168 -13.30 -7.68 -5.05
CA ALA A 168 -13.71 -9.08 -5.01
C ALA A 168 -14.10 -9.53 -3.61
N ARG A 169 -13.50 -8.95 -2.58
CA ARG A 169 -13.83 -9.26 -1.19
C ARG A 169 -15.19 -8.71 -0.78
N THR A 170 -15.63 -7.59 -1.36
CA THR A 170 -16.96 -7.01 -1.10
C THR A 170 -18.07 -7.69 -1.88
N ASP A 171 -17.76 -8.30 -3.01
CA ASP A 171 -18.73 -9.00 -3.88
C ASP A 171 -18.98 -10.45 -3.41
N ALA A 172 -18.25 -10.90 -2.41
CA ALA A 172 -18.38 -12.27 -1.89
C ALA A 172 -19.52 -12.40 -0.87
#